data_a02ad5297835c98faf92c86b8b58dc08
#
_entry.id   a02ad5297835c98faf92c86b8b58dc08
#
_cell.length_a   1.000
_cell.length_b   1.000
_cell.length_c   1.000
_cell.angle_alpha   90.00
_cell.angle_beta   90.00
_cell.angle_gamma   90.00
#
_symmetry.space_group_name_H-M   'P 1'
#
loop_
_entity.id
_entity.type
_entity.pdbx_description
1 polymer ?
#
loop_
_entity_poly.entity_id
_entity_poly.type
_entity_poly.pdbx_seq_one_letter_code
_entity_poly.pdbx_strand_id
1 'polypeptide(L)'
;MAREPSRAELLDWVERVATFFAQQNGLPPISGRALGWLMICDPPEQSASELAAAVGASRASLTTTLQVLTVGGFVEALTRPGERTTYYRITADPWAEITRRRMAALTSFLSVTREGLELFGQDSPRSGRVREAHELFSWLDSEVGPLWQRWSARREARGG
;
A
#
# COMPACT_ATOMS: atom_id res chain seq x y z
N MET A 1 -2.00 19.48 -26.12
CA MET A 1 -1.06 18.37 -25.85
C MET A 1 -0.37 18.66 -24.52
N ALA A 2 -0.41 17.73 -23.57
CA ALA A 2 0.33 17.88 -22.33
C ALA A 2 1.84 17.77 -22.65
N ARG A 3 2.66 18.66 -22.06
CA ARG A 3 4.11 18.61 -22.17
C ARG A 3 4.61 17.35 -21.47
N GLU A 4 5.51 16.61 -22.08
CA GLU A 4 6.19 15.51 -21.43
C GLU A 4 7.05 16.05 -20.24
N PRO A 5 6.91 15.49 -19.03
CA PRO A 5 7.64 15.98 -17.87
C PRO A 5 9.13 15.71 -18.02
N SER A 6 9.96 16.62 -17.59
CA SER A 6 11.40 16.43 -17.51
C SER A 6 11.79 15.38 -16.48
N ARG A 7 12.97 14.77 -16.61
CA ARG A 7 13.51 13.82 -15.64
C ARG A 7 13.56 14.42 -14.21
N ALA A 8 13.88 15.69 -14.07
CA ALA A 8 13.90 16.35 -12.77
C ALA A 8 12.51 16.41 -12.14
N GLU A 9 11.50 16.78 -12.89
CA GLU A 9 10.11 16.81 -12.41
C GLU A 9 9.60 15.40 -12.00
N LEU A 10 9.98 14.36 -12.75
CA LEU A 10 9.68 12.98 -12.38
C LEU A 10 10.34 12.59 -11.05
N LEU A 11 11.61 12.89 -10.87
CA LEU A 11 12.35 12.58 -9.64
C LEU A 11 11.83 13.39 -8.45
N ASP A 12 11.47 14.64 -8.61
CA ASP A 12 10.82 15.44 -7.57
C ASP A 12 9.49 14.84 -7.13
N TRP A 13 8.72 14.32 -8.07
CA TRP A 13 7.49 13.61 -7.74
C TRP A 13 7.77 12.30 -6.99
N VAL A 14 8.77 11.52 -7.42
CA VAL A 14 9.22 10.30 -6.75
C VAL A 14 9.65 10.57 -5.30
N GLU A 15 10.35 11.68 -5.04
CA GLU A 15 10.70 12.09 -3.66
C GLU A 15 9.45 12.41 -2.81
N ARG A 16 8.42 13.02 -3.38
CA ARG A 16 7.15 13.23 -2.67
C ARG A 16 6.45 11.92 -2.31
N VAL A 17 6.46 10.95 -3.23
CA VAL A 17 5.96 9.59 -2.95
C VAL A 17 6.77 8.94 -1.83
N ALA A 18 8.09 9.01 -1.90
CA ALA A 18 8.97 8.45 -0.87
C ALA A 18 8.71 9.07 0.51
N THR A 19 8.57 10.38 0.58
CA THR A 19 8.24 11.11 1.81
C THR A 19 6.89 10.69 2.38
N PHE A 20 5.88 10.59 1.54
CA PHE A 20 4.55 10.12 1.96
C PHE A 20 4.61 8.73 2.59
N PHE A 21 5.22 7.77 1.91
CA PHE A 21 5.30 6.39 2.42
C PHE A 21 6.19 6.25 3.65
N ALA A 22 7.24 7.05 3.78
CA ALA A 22 8.06 7.08 4.98
C ALA A 22 7.25 7.57 6.19
N GLN A 23 6.48 8.63 6.03
CA GLN A 23 5.68 9.23 7.11
C GLN A 23 4.46 8.38 7.49
N GLN A 24 3.75 7.84 6.51
CA GLN A 24 2.49 7.13 6.74
C GLN A 24 2.66 5.63 7.00
N ASN A 25 3.75 5.03 6.54
CA ASN A 25 3.95 3.59 6.55
C ASN A 25 5.24 3.15 7.22
N GLY A 26 6.12 4.09 7.57
CA GLY A 26 7.45 3.76 8.07
C GLY A 26 8.34 3.06 7.05
N LEU A 27 8.03 3.17 5.76
CA LEU A 27 8.89 2.57 4.72
C LEU A 27 10.21 3.34 4.64
N PRO A 28 11.35 2.63 4.47
CA PRO A 28 12.61 3.28 4.17
C PRO A 28 12.48 4.18 2.93
N PRO A 29 13.13 5.37 2.89
CA PRO A 29 13.03 6.28 1.75
C PRO A 29 13.33 5.63 0.40
N ILE A 30 14.28 4.69 0.37
CA ILE A 30 14.63 3.94 -0.85
C ILE A 30 13.47 3.09 -1.37
N SER A 31 12.65 2.50 -0.47
CA SER A 31 11.46 1.74 -0.85
C SER A 31 10.40 2.64 -1.47
N GLY A 32 10.19 3.82 -0.89
CA GLY A 32 9.29 4.82 -1.45
C GLY A 32 9.74 5.35 -2.82
N ARG A 33 11.06 5.57 -3.01
CA ARG A 33 11.63 5.96 -4.31
C ARG A 33 11.44 4.88 -5.37
N ALA A 34 11.76 3.62 -5.05
CA ALA A 34 11.57 2.49 -5.97
C ALA A 34 10.09 2.34 -6.37
N LEU A 35 9.19 2.44 -5.39
CA LEU A 35 7.76 2.38 -5.63
C LEU A 35 7.28 3.56 -6.50
N GLY A 36 7.69 4.79 -6.16
CA GLY A 36 7.33 5.98 -6.93
C GLY A 36 7.82 5.92 -8.37
N TRP A 37 9.05 5.44 -8.59
CA TRP A 37 9.56 5.27 -9.93
C TRP A 37 8.80 4.21 -10.73
N LEU A 38 8.51 3.05 -10.14
CA LEU A 38 7.72 2.00 -10.78
C LEU A 38 6.28 2.42 -11.14
N MET A 39 5.75 3.44 -10.48
CA MET A 39 4.42 4.00 -10.81
C MET A 39 4.41 4.80 -12.12
N ILE A 40 5.58 5.29 -12.58
CA ILE A 40 5.68 6.24 -13.70
C ILE A 40 6.68 5.83 -14.77
N CYS A 41 7.46 4.78 -14.57
CA CYS A 41 8.48 4.36 -15.53
C CYS A 41 7.86 3.78 -16.82
N ASP A 42 8.58 4.01 -17.91
CA ASP A 42 8.29 3.41 -19.19
C ASP A 42 9.60 2.79 -19.76
N PRO A 43 9.64 1.49 -20.04
CA PRO A 43 8.58 0.50 -19.86
C PRO A 43 8.23 0.26 -18.38
N PRO A 44 7.00 -0.26 -18.09
CA PRO A 44 6.51 -0.43 -16.72
C PRO A 44 7.22 -1.54 -15.93
N GLU A 45 7.96 -2.39 -16.61
CA GLU A 45 8.79 -3.46 -16.04
C GLU A 45 10.25 -3.04 -16.04
N GLN A 46 10.85 -2.99 -14.85
CA GLN A 46 12.25 -2.56 -14.68
C GLN A 46 13.05 -3.63 -13.93
N SER A 47 14.28 -3.87 -14.35
CA SER A 47 15.24 -4.67 -13.57
C SER A 47 15.74 -3.91 -12.34
N ALA A 48 16.29 -4.64 -11.36
CA ALA A 48 16.91 -3.99 -10.20
C ALA A 48 18.04 -3.03 -10.58
N SER A 49 18.74 -3.28 -11.68
CA SER A 49 19.81 -2.39 -12.18
C SER A 49 19.27 -1.08 -12.76
N GLU A 50 18.19 -1.17 -13.55
CA GLU A 50 17.52 0.03 -14.11
C GLU A 50 16.92 0.87 -13.00
N LEU A 51 16.25 0.25 -12.04
CA LEU A 51 15.72 0.93 -10.85
C LEU A 51 16.84 1.61 -10.05
N ALA A 52 17.95 0.91 -9.79
CA ALA A 52 19.08 1.47 -9.05
C ALA A 52 19.64 2.72 -9.74
N ALA A 53 19.82 2.66 -11.06
CA ALA A 53 20.28 3.80 -11.85
C ALA A 53 19.27 4.95 -11.87
N ALA A 54 17.97 4.65 -11.92
CA ALA A 54 16.92 5.64 -11.95
C ALA A 54 16.80 6.44 -10.66
N VAL A 55 16.83 5.75 -9.51
CA VAL A 55 16.64 6.37 -8.18
C VAL A 55 17.93 6.70 -7.45
N GLY A 56 19.10 6.52 -8.09
CA GLY A 56 20.40 6.84 -7.51
C GLY A 56 20.78 5.95 -6.31
N ALA A 57 20.45 4.66 -6.36
CA ALA A 57 20.69 3.72 -5.28
C ALA A 57 21.73 2.65 -5.65
N SER A 58 22.27 1.95 -4.64
CA SER A 58 23.09 0.76 -4.88
C SER A 58 22.21 -0.45 -5.23
N ARG A 59 22.76 -1.36 -6.02
CA ARG A 59 22.10 -2.62 -6.40
C ARG A 59 21.73 -3.48 -5.19
N ALA A 60 22.63 -3.56 -4.20
CA ALA A 60 22.41 -4.32 -2.99
C ALA A 60 21.23 -3.77 -2.17
N SER A 61 21.16 -2.43 -2.02
CA SER A 61 20.06 -1.75 -1.35
C SER A 61 18.73 -2.01 -2.07
N LEU A 62 18.72 -1.97 -3.41
CA LEU A 62 17.52 -2.23 -4.20
C LEU A 62 17.04 -3.68 -4.08
N THR A 63 17.92 -4.66 -4.02
CA THR A 63 17.53 -6.06 -3.87
C THR A 63 16.71 -6.29 -2.61
N THR A 64 17.18 -5.79 -1.47
CA THR A 64 16.44 -5.86 -0.18
C THR A 64 15.13 -5.08 -0.25
N THR A 65 15.18 -3.89 -0.84
CA THR A 65 14.01 -3.02 -1.03
C THR A 65 12.91 -3.72 -1.84
N LEU A 66 13.27 -4.33 -2.96
CA LEU A 66 12.33 -5.03 -3.83
C LEU A 66 11.72 -6.26 -3.16
N GLN A 67 12.47 -6.97 -2.33
CA GLN A 67 11.92 -8.04 -1.50
C GLN A 67 10.84 -7.52 -0.55
N VAL A 68 11.10 -6.42 0.16
CA VAL A 68 10.13 -5.79 1.07
C VAL A 68 8.88 -5.36 0.32
N LEU A 69 9.02 -4.73 -0.84
CA LEU A 69 7.88 -4.27 -1.65
C LEU A 69 7.09 -5.46 -2.24
N THR A 70 7.75 -6.56 -2.59
CA THR A 70 7.09 -7.78 -3.08
C THR A 70 6.31 -8.48 -1.97
N VAL A 71 6.91 -8.65 -0.79
CA VAL A 71 6.22 -9.21 0.39
C VAL A 71 5.05 -8.31 0.81
N GLY A 72 5.21 -7.00 0.72
CA GLY A 72 4.14 -6.02 0.99
C GLY A 72 3.00 -6.02 -0.03
N GLY A 73 3.16 -6.71 -1.17
CA GLY A 73 2.15 -6.78 -2.23
C GLY A 73 2.07 -5.52 -3.11
N PHE A 74 3.07 -4.63 -3.05
CA PHE A 74 3.14 -3.44 -3.91
C PHE A 74 3.69 -3.75 -5.29
N VAL A 75 4.61 -4.71 -5.35
CA VAL A 75 5.42 -5.02 -6.53
C VAL A 75 5.39 -6.52 -6.76
N GLU A 76 5.34 -6.93 -8.01
CA GLU A 76 5.54 -8.32 -8.43
C GLU A 76 6.85 -8.48 -9.19
N ALA A 77 7.47 -9.64 -9.01
CA ALA A 77 8.68 -10.04 -9.70
C ALA A 77 8.33 -10.94 -10.89
N LEU A 78 8.92 -10.66 -12.04
CA LEU A 78 8.69 -11.34 -13.32
C LEU A 78 10.01 -11.85 -13.88
N THR A 79 9.98 -13.07 -14.39
CA THR A 79 11.08 -13.64 -15.18
C THR A 79 10.61 -13.89 -16.60
N ARG A 80 11.43 -13.55 -17.61
CA ARG A 80 11.13 -13.80 -19.01
C ARG A 80 11.78 -15.11 -19.46
N PRO A 81 11.12 -15.91 -20.30
CA PRO A 81 11.70 -17.12 -20.82
C PRO A 81 13.05 -16.85 -21.49
N GLY A 82 14.09 -17.61 -21.11
CA GLY A 82 15.45 -17.47 -21.65
C GLY A 82 16.30 -16.36 -21.02
N GLU A 83 15.74 -15.53 -20.14
CA GLU A 83 16.46 -14.48 -19.42
C GLU A 83 16.76 -14.87 -17.98
N ARG A 84 17.94 -14.45 -17.47
CA ARG A 84 18.31 -14.61 -16.04
C ARG A 84 17.92 -13.36 -15.22
N THR A 85 17.48 -12.30 -15.87
CA THR A 85 17.15 -11.05 -15.24
C THR A 85 15.73 -11.12 -14.67
N THR A 86 15.56 -10.71 -13.42
CA THR A 86 14.26 -10.50 -12.80
C THR A 86 13.84 -9.05 -13.05
N TYR A 87 12.63 -8.87 -13.53
CA TYR A 87 11.97 -7.59 -13.70
C TYR A 87 10.93 -7.38 -12.62
N TYR A 88 10.65 -6.15 -12.31
CA TYR A 88 9.71 -5.74 -11.27
C TYR A 88 8.73 -4.73 -11.84
N ARG A 89 7.46 -4.87 -11.47
CA ARG A 89 6.41 -3.89 -11.81
C ARG A 89 5.42 -3.74 -10.65
N ILE A 90 4.63 -2.69 -10.68
CA ILE A 90 3.50 -2.53 -9.77
C ILE A 90 2.52 -3.68 -9.98
N THR A 91 2.06 -4.31 -8.91
CA THR A 91 1.01 -5.35 -8.97
C THR A 91 -0.29 -4.77 -9.52
N ALA A 92 -1.15 -5.63 -10.06
CA ALA A 92 -2.49 -5.20 -10.46
C ALA A 92 -3.29 -4.80 -9.21
N ASP A 93 -3.71 -3.53 -9.14
CA ASP A 93 -4.53 -2.96 -8.05
C ASP A 93 -3.96 -3.10 -6.62
N PRO A 94 -2.69 -2.77 -6.39
CA PRO A 94 -2.08 -2.94 -5.08
C PRO A 94 -2.75 -2.05 -4.02
N TRP A 95 -3.26 -0.88 -4.44
CA TRP A 95 -3.81 0.14 -3.57
C TRP A 95 -5.10 -0.31 -2.88
N ALA A 96 -5.99 -0.99 -3.62
CA ALA A 96 -7.21 -1.53 -3.05
C ALA A 96 -6.90 -2.63 -2.02
N GLU A 97 -6.00 -3.56 -2.35
CA GLU A 97 -5.63 -4.65 -1.45
C GLU A 97 -4.91 -4.15 -0.18
N ILE A 98 -3.95 -3.24 -0.34
CA ILE A 98 -3.23 -2.65 0.79
C ILE A 98 -4.19 -1.86 1.70
N THR A 99 -5.09 -1.08 1.10
CA THR A 99 -6.08 -0.30 1.86
C THR A 99 -7.06 -1.22 2.57
N ARG A 100 -7.51 -2.30 1.92
CA ARG A 100 -8.38 -3.31 2.54
C ARG A 100 -7.73 -3.94 3.77
N ARG A 101 -6.46 -4.37 3.66
CA ARG A 101 -5.70 -4.92 4.79
C ARG A 101 -5.57 -3.94 5.94
N ARG A 102 -5.36 -2.67 5.65
CA ARG A 102 -5.29 -1.61 6.68
C ARG A 102 -6.63 -1.40 7.37
N MET A 103 -7.71 -1.36 6.62
CA MET A 103 -9.06 -1.26 7.20
C MET A 103 -9.38 -2.48 8.06
N ALA A 104 -9.05 -3.69 7.60
CA ALA A 104 -9.22 -4.91 8.38
C ALA A 104 -8.39 -4.89 9.69
N ALA A 105 -7.15 -4.40 9.63
CA ALA A 105 -6.32 -4.24 10.81
C ALA A 105 -6.90 -3.21 11.81
N LEU A 106 -7.47 -2.12 11.29
CA LEU A 106 -8.13 -1.11 12.10
C LEU A 106 -9.40 -1.67 12.78
N THR A 107 -10.26 -2.33 12.00
CA THR A 107 -11.51 -2.89 12.52
C THR A 107 -11.30 -4.12 13.43
N SER A 108 -10.12 -4.75 13.39
CA SER A 108 -9.78 -5.84 14.32
C SER A 108 -9.83 -5.42 15.78
N PHE A 109 -9.69 -4.11 16.08
CA PHE A 109 -9.86 -3.58 17.44
C PHE A 109 -11.28 -3.78 17.99
N LEU A 110 -12.26 -4.04 17.14
CA LEU A 110 -13.63 -4.37 17.52
C LEU A 110 -13.70 -5.62 18.43
N SER A 111 -12.87 -6.64 18.18
CA SER A 111 -12.80 -7.83 19.04
C SER A 111 -12.31 -7.48 20.46
N VAL A 112 -11.28 -6.64 20.55
CA VAL A 112 -10.70 -6.19 21.83
C VAL A 112 -11.71 -5.37 22.63
N THR A 113 -12.44 -4.47 21.99
CA THR A 113 -13.47 -3.67 22.67
C THR A 113 -14.65 -4.53 23.14
N ARG A 114 -15.02 -5.55 22.36
CA ARG A 114 -16.05 -6.53 22.76
C ARG A 114 -15.64 -7.29 24.03
N GLU A 115 -14.43 -7.84 24.05
CA GLU A 115 -13.87 -8.51 25.24
C GLU A 115 -13.85 -7.59 26.45
N GLY A 116 -13.53 -6.32 26.27
CA GLY A 116 -13.56 -5.32 27.34
C GLY A 116 -14.97 -5.08 27.89
N LEU A 117 -15.99 -5.02 27.03
CA LEU A 117 -17.39 -4.90 27.48
C LEU A 117 -17.89 -6.15 28.23
N GLU A 118 -17.49 -7.32 27.79
CA GLU A 118 -17.79 -8.59 28.47
C GLU A 118 -17.12 -8.64 29.84
N LEU A 119 -15.85 -8.20 29.95
CA LEU A 119 -15.09 -8.21 31.19
C LEU A 119 -15.66 -7.26 32.25
N PHE A 120 -16.05 -6.03 31.86
CA PHE A 120 -16.51 -5.02 32.81
C PHE A 120 -18.02 -5.05 33.06
N GLY A 121 -18.80 -5.71 32.20
CA GLY A 121 -20.26 -5.64 32.22
C GLY A 121 -20.79 -4.31 31.68
N GLN A 122 -22.03 -4.34 31.19
CA GLN A 122 -22.62 -3.18 30.49
C GLN A 122 -22.92 -1.98 31.38
N ASP A 123 -23.19 -2.21 32.65
CA ASP A 123 -23.61 -1.18 33.61
C ASP A 123 -22.44 -0.58 34.43
N SER A 124 -21.22 -1.05 34.18
CA SER A 124 -20.05 -0.54 34.88
C SER A 124 -19.69 0.88 34.43
N PRO A 125 -19.36 1.81 35.32
CA PRO A 125 -18.80 3.12 34.95
C PRO A 125 -17.52 3.03 34.09
N ARG A 126 -16.81 1.90 34.17
CA ARG A 126 -15.60 1.65 33.38
C ARG A 126 -15.91 1.31 31.94
N SER A 127 -17.08 0.76 31.64
CA SER A 127 -17.45 0.34 30.26
C SER A 127 -17.86 1.49 29.36
N GLY A 128 -18.15 2.68 29.88
CA GLY A 128 -18.56 3.83 29.04
C GLY A 128 -17.58 4.18 27.93
N ARG A 129 -16.30 4.34 28.26
CA ARG A 129 -15.24 4.65 27.27
C ARG A 129 -14.96 3.51 26.32
N VAL A 130 -15.08 2.27 26.78
CA VAL A 130 -14.94 1.08 25.93
C VAL A 130 -16.11 0.98 24.96
N ARG A 131 -17.32 1.35 25.41
CA ARG A 131 -18.53 1.36 24.58
C ARG A 131 -18.43 2.38 23.45
N GLU A 132 -17.99 3.60 23.71
CA GLU A 132 -17.74 4.61 22.67
C GLU A 132 -16.80 4.10 21.57
N ALA A 133 -15.69 3.48 21.98
CA ALA A 133 -14.77 2.86 21.02
C ALA A 133 -15.43 1.71 20.27
N HIS A 134 -16.15 0.82 20.97
CA HIS A 134 -16.84 -0.31 20.36
C HIS A 134 -17.88 0.13 19.33
N GLU A 135 -18.66 1.15 19.60
CA GLU A 135 -19.66 1.72 18.68
C GLU A 135 -19.00 2.25 17.39
N LEU A 136 -17.90 2.99 17.51
CA LEU A 136 -17.16 3.50 16.35
C LEU A 136 -16.61 2.36 15.48
N PHE A 137 -15.92 1.40 16.11
CA PHE A 137 -15.31 0.31 15.34
C PHE A 137 -16.33 -0.68 14.79
N SER A 138 -17.48 -0.87 15.47
CA SER A 138 -18.60 -1.65 14.96
C SER A 138 -19.23 -0.99 13.72
N TRP A 139 -19.42 0.31 13.76
CA TRP A 139 -19.90 1.07 12.61
C TRP A 139 -18.89 0.99 11.44
N LEU A 140 -17.60 1.25 11.68
CA LEU A 140 -16.55 1.13 10.66
C LEU A 140 -16.54 -0.25 10.01
N ASP A 141 -16.62 -1.31 10.80
CA ASP A 141 -16.62 -2.68 10.30
C ASP A 141 -17.82 -2.95 9.39
N SER A 142 -18.99 -2.42 9.73
CA SER A 142 -20.20 -2.54 8.90
C SER A 142 -20.08 -1.83 7.55
N GLU A 143 -19.26 -0.76 7.45
CA GLU A 143 -19.07 0.03 6.23
C GLU A 143 -18.01 -0.56 5.28
N VAL A 144 -17.06 -1.33 5.81
CA VAL A 144 -15.91 -1.85 5.01
C VAL A 144 -16.37 -2.75 3.87
N GLY A 145 -17.25 -3.71 4.13
CA GLY A 145 -17.77 -4.62 3.10
C GLY A 145 -18.48 -3.90 1.94
N PRO A 146 -19.51 -3.07 2.23
CA PRO A 146 -20.20 -2.29 1.21
C PRO A 146 -19.28 -1.32 0.45
N LEU A 147 -18.25 -0.74 1.10
CA LEU A 147 -17.26 0.11 0.44
C LEU A 147 -16.52 -0.63 -0.66
N TRP A 148 -16.04 -1.84 -0.36
CA TRP A 148 -15.30 -2.64 -1.34
C TRP A 148 -16.18 -3.20 -2.46
N GLN A 149 -17.42 -3.53 -2.19
CA GLN A 149 -18.39 -3.90 -3.22
C GLN A 149 -18.61 -2.75 -4.22
N ARG A 150 -18.80 -1.52 -3.74
CA ARG A 150 -18.93 -0.33 -4.59
C ARG A 150 -17.67 -0.06 -5.41
N TRP A 151 -16.49 -0.26 -4.81
CA TRP A 151 -15.21 -0.11 -5.52
C TRP A 151 -15.06 -1.13 -6.66
N SER A 152 -15.32 -2.41 -6.38
CA SER A 152 -15.25 -3.48 -7.37
C SER A 152 -16.20 -3.23 -8.55
N ALA A 153 -17.46 -2.91 -8.27
CA ALA A 153 -18.44 -2.56 -9.30
C ALA A 153 -18.00 -1.36 -10.17
N ARG A 154 -17.41 -0.33 -9.55
CA ARG A 154 -16.87 0.83 -10.28
C ARG A 154 -15.70 0.47 -11.19
N ARG A 155 -14.86 -0.48 -10.80
CA ARG A 155 -13.75 -0.96 -11.63
C ARG A 155 -14.25 -1.76 -12.83
N GLU A 156 -15.16 -2.69 -12.61
CA GLU A 156 -15.78 -3.48 -13.68
C GLU A 156 -16.40 -2.58 -14.74
N ALA A 157 -17.12 -1.53 -14.32
CA ALA A 157 -17.73 -0.55 -15.23
C ALA A 157 -16.72 0.30 -16.02
N ARG A 158 -15.44 0.36 -15.60
CA ARG A 158 -14.38 1.10 -16.32
C ARG A 158 -13.49 0.22 -17.18
N GLY A 159 -13.48 -1.08 -16.94
CA GLY A 159 -12.64 -2.05 -17.65
C GLY A 159 -13.36 -2.74 -18.83
N GLY A 160 -14.63 -2.49 -19.03
CA GLY A 160 -15.42 -2.86 -20.20
C GLY A 160 -15.58 -1.66 -21.15
#